data_74e8420baf59b0b8e1d3ebe994e89e43
#
_entry.id   74e8420baf59b0b8e1d3ebe994e89e43
#
_cell.length_a   1.000
_cell.length_b   1.000
_cell.length_c   1.000
_cell.angle_alpha   90.00
_cell.angle_beta   90.00
_cell.angle_gamma   90.00
#
_symmetry.space_group_name_H-M   'P 1'
#
loop_
_entity.id
_entity.type
_entity.pdbx_description
1 polymer ?
#
loop_
_entity_poly.entity_id
_entity_poly.type
_entity_poly.pdbx_seq_one_letter_code
_entity_poly.pdbx_strand_id
1 'polypeptide(L)'
;MLTCDLHRLRAMELADVQALHSWENASEDWWMGASVLPVSVEAMTQFATGNHDLYRDRQWRWMLDTRDAPGSPWRTVGALDLYDFEPRQLRAGVAVHIAVSERRAGHAQAGLALLRDHASSHLGLRQLYAEVPAHHVASLGLFE
;
A
#
# COMPACT_ATOMS: atom_id res chain seq x y z
N MET A 1 -10.72 -8.84 -3.94
CA MET A 1 -10.86 -7.42 -3.59
C MET A 1 -11.35 -7.31 -2.15
N LEU A 2 -10.73 -6.45 -1.37
CA LEU A 2 -11.07 -6.23 0.03
C LEU A 2 -11.84 -4.91 0.12
N THR A 3 -13.08 -4.94 0.62
CA THR A 3 -13.94 -3.75 0.61
C THR A 3 -14.63 -3.52 1.94
N CYS A 4 -14.87 -2.25 2.23
CA CYS A 4 -15.86 -1.76 3.17
C CYS A 4 -16.67 -0.64 2.48
N ASP A 5 -17.51 0.08 3.23
CA ASP A 5 -18.46 1.01 2.59
C ASP A 5 -17.81 2.09 1.73
N LEU A 6 -16.71 2.66 2.21
CA LEU A 6 -16.06 3.81 1.57
C LEU A 6 -14.64 3.53 1.08
N HIS A 7 -14.10 2.34 1.31
CA HIS A 7 -12.73 1.99 0.93
C HIS A 7 -12.65 0.59 0.35
N ARG A 8 -11.69 0.38 -0.53
CA ARG A 8 -11.34 -0.94 -1.04
C ARG A 8 -9.85 -1.05 -1.32
N LEU A 9 -9.33 -2.27 -1.15
CA LEU A 9 -8.01 -2.65 -1.64
C LEU A 9 -8.20 -3.55 -2.85
N ARG A 10 -7.55 -3.21 -3.95
CA ARG A 10 -7.62 -3.96 -5.20
C ARG A 10 -6.23 -4.21 -5.77
N ALA A 11 -6.14 -5.11 -6.72
CA ALA A 11 -4.89 -5.36 -7.42
C ALA A 11 -4.43 -4.11 -8.17
N MET A 12 -3.11 -3.95 -8.28
CA MET A 12 -2.51 -2.93 -9.10
C MET A 12 -2.72 -3.26 -10.58
N GLU A 13 -3.04 -2.26 -11.37
CA GLU A 13 -3.26 -2.38 -12.80
C GLU A 13 -2.39 -1.40 -13.58
N LEU A 14 -2.29 -1.61 -14.91
CA LEU A 14 -1.50 -0.74 -15.77
C LEU A 14 -1.91 0.74 -15.68
N ALA A 15 -3.20 0.99 -15.50
CA ALA A 15 -3.71 2.36 -15.36
C ALA A 15 -3.17 3.10 -14.13
N ASP A 16 -2.64 2.37 -13.14
CA ASP A 16 -2.10 2.96 -11.92
C ASP A 16 -0.67 3.47 -12.06
N VAL A 17 0.02 3.15 -13.17
CA VAL A 17 1.45 3.44 -13.34
C VAL A 17 1.76 4.92 -13.21
N GLN A 18 0.95 5.78 -13.80
CA GLN A 18 1.21 7.23 -13.77
C GLN A 18 1.13 7.78 -12.34
N ALA A 19 0.12 7.39 -11.59
CA ALA A 19 -0.03 7.82 -10.21
C ALA A 19 1.12 7.31 -9.34
N LEU A 20 1.45 6.03 -9.45
CA LEU A 20 2.53 5.42 -8.67
C LEU A 20 3.89 6.02 -9.01
N HIS A 21 4.17 6.24 -10.29
CA HIS A 21 5.40 6.89 -10.72
C HIS A 21 5.52 8.30 -10.13
N SER A 22 4.45 9.06 -10.15
CA SER A 22 4.41 10.39 -9.55
C SER A 22 4.66 10.34 -8.04
N TRP A 23 4.04 9.41 -7.35
CA TRP A 23 4.20 9.29 -5.89
C TRP A 23 5.61 8.83 -5.49
N GLU A 24 6.15 7.82 -6.19
CA GLU A 24 7.48 7.26 -5.88
C GLU A 24 8.60 8.29 -6.11
N ASN A 25 8.42 9.23 -7.03
CA ASN A 25 9.42 10.23 -7.38
C ASN A 25 9.12 11.62 -6.81
N ALA A 26 8.10 11.77 -5.98
CA ALA A 26 7.76 13.05 -5.37
C ALA A 26 8.92 13.54 -4.49
N SER A 27 9.40 14.76 -4.74
CA SER A 27 10.57 15.30 -4.07
C SER A 27 10.43 15.42 -2.54
N GLU A 28 9.20 15.45 -2.06
CA GLU A 28 8.91 15.58 -0.63
C GLU A 28 9.04 14.24 0.11
N ASP A 29 8.77 13.13 -0.57
CA ASP A 29 8.60 11.82 0.07
C ASP A 29 9.55 10.73 -0.45
N TRP A 30 10.24 10.93 -1.57
CA TRP A 30 10.99 9.86 -2.22
C TRP A 30 12.04 9.21 -1.31
N TRP A 31 12.64 9.99 -0.43
CA TRP A 31 13.69 9.51 0.49
C TRP A 31 13.12 8.69 1.66
N MET A 32 11.82 8.75 1.89
CA MET A 32 11.14 7.97 2.94
C MET A 32 10.71 6.59 2.46
N GLY A 33 10.74 6.34 1.17
CA GLY A 33 10.42 5.04 0.61
C GLY A 33 11.59 4.06 0.64
N ALA A 34 11.34 2.83 0.28
CA ALA A 34 12.37 1.80 0.16
C ALA A 34 13.29 2.04 -1.03
N SER A 35 12.86 2.83 -2.00
CA SER A 35 13.64 3.16 -3.19
C SER A 35 14.54 4.35 -2.91
N VAL A 36 15.85 4.15 -3.06
CA VAL A 36 16.87 5.19 -2.86
C VAL A 36 17.04 6.03 -4.13
N LEU A 37 16.61 5.51 -5.26
CA LEU A 37 16.78 6.15 -6.57
C LEU A 37 15.41 6.39 -7.21
N PRO A 38 15.30 7.42 -8.07
CA PRO A 38 14.07 7.62 -8.86
C PRO A 38 13.73 6.38 -9.69
N VAL A 39 12.45 6.12 -9.85
CA VAL A 39 11.94 4.96 -10.59
C VAL A 39 11.41 5.43 -11.94
N SER A 40 11.78 4.73 -13.01
CA SER A 40 11.31 5.07 -14.36
C SER A 40 9.88 4.59 -14.60
N VAL A 41 9.19 5.21 -15.55
CA VAL A 41 7.86 4.76 -16.00
C VAL A 41 7.95 3.33 -16.54
N GLU A 42 9.01 3.00 -17.27
CA GLU A 42 9.20 1.64 -17.79
C GLU A 42 9.33 0.60 -16.68
N ALA A 43 10.14 0.86 -15.66
CA ALA A 43 10.29 -0.05 -14.53
C ALA A 43 8.95 -0.23 -13.78
N MET A 44 8.20 0.84 -13.59
CA MET A 44 6.89 0.78 -12.96
C MET A 44 5.88 0.01 -13.84
N THR A 45 5.95 0.17 -15.16
CA THR A 45 5.10 -0.57 -16.09
C THR A 45 5.41 -2.06 -16.03
N GLN A 46 6.67 -2.45 -16.01
CA GLN A 46 7.09 -3.84 -15.87
C GLN A 46 6.59 -4.43 -14.55
N PHE A 47 6.66 -3.66 -13.48
CA PHE A 47 6.11 -4.09 -12.19
C PHE A 47 4.60 -4.28 -12.27
N ALA A 48 3.86 -3.36 -12.88
CA ALA A 48 2.40 -3.45 -12.99
C ALA A 48 1.93 -4.63 -13.85
N THR A 49 2.67 -4.95 -14.90
CA THR A 49 2.30 -6.03 -15.83
C THR A 49 2.94 -7.37 -15.52
N GLY A 50 3.84 -7.42 -14.53
CA GLY A 50 4.52 -8.64 -14.13
C GLY A 50 3.58 -9.67 -13.50
N ASN A 51 4.00 -10.91 -13.54
CA ASN A 51 3.29 -12.01 -12.89
C ASN A 51 3.77 -12.11 -11.43
N HIS A 52 2.97 -11.58 -10.51
CA HIS A 52 3.31 -11.52 -9.10
C HIS A 52 2.71 -12.67 -8.32
N ASP A 53 3.46 -13.15 -7.34
CA ASP A 53 3.03 -14.21 -6.42
C ASP A 53 3.58 -13.90 -5.03
N LEU A 54 2.69 -13.82 -4.05
CA LEU A 54 3.07 -13.45 -2.68
C LEU A 54 4.10 -14.42 -2.08
N TYR A 55 3.94 -15.72 -2.33
CA TYR A 55 4.83 -16.74 -1.75
C TYR A 55 6.18 -16.81 -2.42
N ARG A 56 6.24 -16.57 -3.74
CA ARG A 56 7.49 -16.52 -4.50
C ARG A 56 8.25 -15.22 -4.27
N ASP A 57 7.54 -14.09 -4.41
CA ASP A 57 8.15 -12.75 -4.39
C ASP A 57 8.26 -12.19 -2.97
N ARG A 58 7.53 -12.77 -2.04
CA ARG A 58 7.48 -12.34 -0.64
C ARG A 58 6.99 -10.91 -0.47
N GLN A 59 6.25 -10.42 -1.45
CA GLN A 59 5.68 -9.08 -1.43
C GLN A 59 4.43 -9.03 -2.29
N TRP A 60 3.55 -8.07 -1.96
CA TRP A 60 2.33 -7.82 -2.73
C TRP A 60 1.90 -6.38 -2.53
N ARG A 61 1.42 -5.74 -3.62
CA ARG A 61 0.90 -4.38 -3.57
C ARG A 61 -0.58 -4.35 -3.88
N TRP A 62 -1.32 -3.63 -3.05
CA TRP A 62 -2.71 -3.26 -3.31
C TRP A 62 -2.81 -1.77 -3.58
N MET A 63 -3.73 -1.38 -4.48
CA MET A 63 -4.15 0.01 -4.61
C MET A 63 -5.30 0.25 -3.64
N LEU A 64 -5.27 1.41 -2.99
CA LEU A 64 -6.33 1.84 -2.08
C LEU A 64 -7.22 2.86 -2.77
N ASP A 65 -8.48 2.52 -2.90
CA ASP A 65 -9.50 3.42 -3.43
C ASP A 65 -10.45 3.87 -2.32
N THR A 66 -11.00 5.05 -2.50
CA THR A 66 -12.06 5.59 -1.64
C THR A 66 -13.22 6.11 -2.48
N ARG A 67 -14.36 6.31 -1.86
CA ARG A 67 -15.54 6.97 -2.46
C ARG A 67 -16.26 7.80 -1.40
N ASP A 68 -17.01 8.80 -1.86
CA ASP A 68 -17.65 9.76 -0.95
C ASP A 68 -18.88 9.17 -0.25
N ALA A 69 -19.56 8.23 -0.91
CA ALA A 69 -20.73 7.54 -0.36
C ALA A 69 -20.89 6.19 -1.04
N PRO A 70 -21.63 5.22 -0.42
CA PRO A 70 -21.95 3.98 -1.09
C PRO A 70 -22.65 4.25 -2.43
N GLY A 71 -22.14 3.61 -3.50
CA GLY A 71 -22.64 3.83 -4.87
C GLY A 71 -21.97 4.96 -5.64
N SER A 72 -21.19 5.81 -4.98
CA SER A 72 -20.40 6.85 -5.67
C SER A 72 -19.19 6.25 -6.39
N PRO A 73 -18.63 6.94 -7.41
CA PRO A 73 -17.44 6.47 -8.11
C PRO A 73 -16.24 6.33 -7.17
N TRP A 74 -15.44 5.29 -7.40
CA TRP A 74 -14.18 5.09 -6.70
C TRP A 74 -13.08 5.99 -7.27
N ARG A 75 -12.20 6.48 -6.40
CA ARG A 75 -10.97 7.15 -6.79
C ARG A 75 -9.78 6.57 -6.03
N THR A 76 -8.63 6.49 -6.65
CA THR A 76 -7.42 5.94 -6.06
C THR A 76 -6.72 6.99 -5.22
N VAL A 77 -6.43 6.66 -3.96
CA VAL A 77 -5.82 7.61 -3.01
C VAL A 77 -4.48 7.14 -2.48
N GLY A 78 -4.10 5.90 -2.71
CA GLY A 78 -2.84 5.39 -2.20
C GLY A 78 -2.57 3.93 -2.55
N ALA A 79 -1.57 3.38 -1.90
CA ALA A 79 -1.17 1.98 -2.04
C ALA A 79 -0.74 1.42 -0.69
N LEU A 80 -0.95 0.13 -0.50
CA LEU A 80 -0.47 -0.63 0.65
C LEU A 80 0.34 -1.81 0.16
N ASP A 81 1.47 -2.06 0.81
CA ASP A 81 2.37 -3.17 0.48
C ASP A 81 2.51 -4.11 1.66
N LEU A 82 2.51 -5.40 1.39
CA LEU A 82 3.17 -6.40 2.23
C LEU A 82 4.56 -6.65 1.66
N TYR A 83 5.56 -6.71 2.53
CA TYR A 83 6.93 -7.03 2.15
C TYR A 83 7.56 -7.96 3.18
N ASP A 84 8.64 -8.60 2.81
CA ASP A 84 9.33 -9.58 3.67
C ASP A 84 8.36 -10.60 4.27
N PHE A 85 7.43 -11.08 3.44
CA PHE A 85 6.47 -12.11 3.85
C PHE A 85 7.18 -13.40 4.21
N GLU A 86 6.97 -13.84 5.46
CA GLU A 86 7.59 -15.05 6.01
C GLU A 86 6.52 -16.09 6.31
N PRO A 87 6.25 -17.00 5.36
CA PRO A 87 5.16 -17.98 5.54
C PRO A 87 5.37 -18.93 6.71
N ARG A 88 6.62 -19.23 7.05
CA ARG A 88 6.92 -20.11 8.20
C ARG A 88 6.69 -19.42 9.54
N GLN A 89 7.00 -18.15 9.62
CA GLN A 89 6.89 -17.37 10.85
C GLN A 89 5.57 -16.61 10.94
N LEU A 90 4.76 -16.67 9.89
CA LEU A 90 3.45 -16.02 9.81
C LEU A 90 3.52 -14.53 10.12
N ARG A 91 4.48 -13.85 9.49
CA ARG A 91 4.71 -12.42 9.66
C ARG A 91 5.02 -11.75 8.35
N ALA A 92 4.76 -10.45 8.29
CA ALA A 92 5.10 -9.60 7.13
C ALA A 92 5.27 -8.15 7.57
N GLY A 93 6.08 -7.42 6.83
CA GLY A 93 6.15 -5.97 6.93
C GLY A 93 5.02 -5.32 6.15
N VAL A 94 4.61 -4.15 6.58
CA VAL A 94 3.54 -3.37 5.96
C VAL A 94 4.07 -1.97 5.65
N ALA A 95 3.78 -1.46 4.45
CA ALA A 95 4.04 -0.08 4.07
C ALA A 95 2.77 0.54 3.52
N VAL A 96 2.56 1.81 3.84
CA VAL A 96 1.39 2.57 3.41
C VAL A 96 1.86 3.86 2.74
N HIS A 97 1.33 4.14 1.57
CA HIS A 97 1.54 5.43 0.90
C HIS A 97 0.19 6.03 0.53
N ILE A 98 -0.05 7.27 0.97
CA ILE A 98 -1.24 8.04 0.61
C ILE A 98 -0.80 9.26 -0.20
N ALA A 99 -1.48 9.54 -1.30
CA ALA A 99 -1.23 10.73 -2.11
C ALA A 99 -1.30 11.99 -1.23
N VAL A 100 -0.39 12.93 -1.45
CA VAL A 100 -0.26 14.13 -0.61
C VAL A 100 -1.59 14.87 -0.45
N SER A 101 -2.36 15.00 -1.54
CA SER A 101 -3.64 15.70 -1.54
C SER A 101 -4.74 14.99 -0.74
N GLU A 102 -4.54 13.72 -0.42
CA GLU A 102 -5.54 12.88 0.25
C GLU A 102 -5.17 12.56 1.71
N ARG A 103 -4.09 13.14 2.22
CA ARG A 103 -3.62 12.86 3.58
C ARG A 103 -4.50 13.49 4.65
N ARG A 104 -4.42 12.94 5.87
CA ARG A 104 -5.16 13.40 7.06
C ARG A 104 -6.68 13.24 6.95
N ALA A 105 -7.15 12.33 6.10
CA ALA A 105 -8.57 12.03 5.95
C ALA A 105 -8.96 10.62 6.44
N GLY A 106 -8.04 9.92 7.11
CA GLY A 106 -8.29 8.60 7.66
C GLY A 106 -8.16 7.45 6.65
N HIS A 107 -7.69 7.70 5.43
CA HIS A 107 -7.59 6.67 4.39
C HIS A 107 -6.55 5.60 4.75
N ALA A 108 -5.42 5.98 5.28
CA ALA A 108 -4.37 5.05 5.69
C ALA A 108 -4.87 4.08 6.75
N GLN A 109 -5.58 4.59 7.74
CA GLN A 109 -6.16 3.78 8.81
C GLN A 109 -7.19 2.80 8.29
N ALA A 110 -8.07 3.25 7.39
CA ALA A 110 -9.09 2.40 6.79
C ALA A 110 -8.47 1.29 5.94
N GLY A 111 -7.48 1.62 5.11
CA GLY A 111 -6.76 0.65 4.29
C GLY A 111 -6.01 -0.37 5.15
N LEU A 112 -5.34 0.09 6.19
CA LEU A 112 -4.60 -0.78 7.10
C LEU A 112 -5.53 -1.74 7.85
N ALA A 113 -6.72 -1.29 8.24
CA ALA A 113 -7.72 -2.15 8.87
C ALA A 113 -8.18 -3.26 7.93
N LEU A 114 -8.46 -2.94 6.66
CA LEU A 114 -8.81 -3.93 5.65
C LEU A 114 -7.68 -4.96 5.45
N LEU A 115 -6.45 -4.49 5.35
CA LEU A 115 -5.30 -5.36 5.18
C LEU A 115 -5.07 -6.26 6.39
N ARG A 116 -5.18 -5.72 7.59
CA ARG A 116 -5.03 -6.47 8.84
C ARG A 116 -6.05 -7.61 8.91
N ASP A 117 -7.30 -7.32 8.60
CA ASP A 117 -8.36 -8.32 8.67
C ASP A 117 -8.12 -9.44 7.63
N HIS A 118 -7.70 -9.08 6.43
CA HIS A 118 -7.35 -10.06 5.39
C HIS A 118 -6.12 -10.90 5.79
N ALA A 119 -5.08 -10.26 6.28
CA ALA A 119 -3.85 -10.93 6.71
C ALA A 119 -4.14 -11.95 7.80
N SER A 120 -4.95 -11.58 8.79
CA SER A 120 -5.33 -12.48 9.88
C SER A 120 -6.25 -13.61 9.42
N SER A 121 -7.30 -13.28 8.67
CA SER A 121 -8.38 -14.23 8.35
C SER A 121 -8.05 -15.15 7.17
N HIS A 122 -7.32 -14.68 6.17
CA HIS A 122 -7.09 -15.41 4.93
C HIS A 122 -5.64 -15.84 4.74
N LEU A 123 -4.68 -15.02 5.16
CA LEU A 123 -3.26 -15.34 5.06
C LEU A 123 -2.72 -16.03 6.31
N GLY A 124 -3.48 -16.03 7.40
CA GLY A 124 -3.08 -16.66 8.65
C GLY A 124 -1.91 -15.97 9.34
N LEU A 125 -1.61 -14.72 9.01
CA LEU A 125 -0.51 -13.98 9.61
C LEU A 125 -0.82 -13.65 11.07
N ARG A 126 0.19 -13.78 11.91
CA ARG A 126 0.11 -13.47 13.35
C ARG A 126 0.75 -12.14 13.69
N GLN A 127 1.62 -11.63 12.83
CA GLN A 127 2.31 -10.39 13.07
C GLN A 127 2.43 -9.56 11.79
N LEU A 128 2.06 -8.30 11.89
CA LEU A 128 2.40 -7.26 10.93
C LEU A 128 3.30 -6.24 11.62
N TYR A 129 4.35 -5.79 10.94
CA TYR A 129 5.26 -4.78 11.47
C TYR A 129 5.52 -3.71 10.42
N ALA A 130 5.96 -2.54 10.85
CA ALA A 130 6.34 -1.46 9.96
C ALA A 130 7.69 -0.86 10.42
N GLU A 131 8.52 -0.51 9.44
CA GLU A 131 9.74 0.25 9.67
C GLU A 131 9.45 1.72 9.40
N VAL A 132 9.57 2.55 10.43
CA VAL A 132 9.21 3.96 10.35
C VAL A 132 10.39 4.82 10.77
N PRO A 133 10.85 5.78 9.93
CA PRO A 133 11.86 6.73 10.37
C PRO A 133 11.41 7.48 11.63
N ALA A 134 12.30 7.63 12.61
CA ALA A 134 11.95 8.18 13.92
C ALA A 134 11.35 9.59 13.85
N HIS A 135 11.67 10.34 12.81
CA HIS A 135 11.17 11.70 12.61
C HIS A 135 9.84 11.77 11.83
N HIS A 136 9.32 10.65 11.36
CA HIS A 136 8.07 10.61 10.60
C HIS A 136 6.88 10.42 11.54
N VAL A 137 6.46 11.51 12.18
CA VAL A 137 5.47 11.51 13.27
C VAL A 137 4.12 10.93 12.84
N ALA A 138 3.66 11.28 11.63
CA ALA A 138 2.36 10.80 11.14
C ALA A 138 2.32 9.27 11.01
N SER A 139 3.38 8.66 10.48
CA SER A 139 3.48 7.19 10.37
C SER A 139 3.62 6.54 11.73
N LEU A 140 4.39 7.13 12.65
CA LEU A 140 4.49 6.62 14.02
C LEU A 140 3.11 6.56 14.68
N GLY A 141 2.32 7.62 14.55
CA GLY A 141 0.97 7.66 15.10
C GLY A 141 0.05 6.62 14.47
N LEU A 142 0.19 6.36 13.16
CA LEU A 142 -0.62 5.37 12.45
C LEU A 142 -0.35 3.95 12.96
N PHE A 143 0.91 3.59 13.20
CA PHE A 143 1.31 2.22 13.53
C PHE A 143 1.38 1.93 15.03
N GLU A 144 1.20 2.91 15.86
CA GLU A 144 1.03 2.71 17.31
C GLU A 144 -0.41 2.22 17.67
#